data_ed04e7d60eca9b20b4483d1177e1dec4
#
_entry.id   ed04e7d60eca9b20b4483d1177e1dec4
#
_cell.length_a   1.000
_cell.length_b   1.000
_cell.length_c   1.000
_cell.angle_alpha   90.00
_cell.angle_beta   90.00
_cell.angle_gamma   90.00
#
_symmetry.space_group_name_H-M   'P 1'
#
loop_
_entity.id
_entity.type
_entity.pdbx_description
1 polymer ?
#
loop_
_entity_poly.entity_id
_entity_poly.type
_entity_poly.pdbx_seq_one_letter_code
_entity_poly.pdbx_strand_id
1 'polypeptide(L)' 'MTRETYEKAYRLDHDLTVLKDIKLEQDRNHWVGFRAPNQEINSFWESELQDDFREFITREIEKANKMLEEL' A
#
# COMPACT_ATOMS: atom_id res chain seq x y z
N MET A 1 6.40 22.02 -14.74
CA MET A 1 6.80 20.83 -13.97
C MET A 1 8.15 20.34 -14.47
N THR A 2 9.10 20.14 -13.58
CA THR A 2 10.41 19.61 -13.94
C THR A 2 10.33 18.12 -14.23
N ARG A 3 11.34 17.57 -14.89
CA ARG A 3 11.43 16.14 -15.16
C ARG A 3 11.46 15.34 -13.87
N GLU A 4 12.20 15.82 -12.86
CA GLU A 4 12.30 15.17 -11.56
C GLU A 4 10.95 15.11 -10.86
N THR A 5 10.17 16.18 -10.90
CA THR A 5 8.83 16.25 -10.33
C THR A 5 7.89 15.27 -11.05
N TYR A 6 7.97 15.22 -12.37
CA TYR A 6 7.17 14.30 -13.16
C TYR A 6 7.49 12.84 -12.82
N GLU A 7 8.78 12.51 -12.74
CA GLU A 7 9.20 11.15 -12.40
C GLU A 7 8.75 10.75 -10.99
N LYS A 8 8.81 11.69 -10.04
CA LYS A 8 8.35 11.43 -8.68
C LYS A 8 6.84 11.21 -8.64
N ALA A 9 6.09 12.03 -9.36
CA ALA A 9 4.63 11.86 -9.45
C ALA A 9 4.27 10.51 -10.05
N TYR A 10 5.00 10.08 -11.06
CA TYR A 10 4.79 8.78 -11.70
C TYR A 10 5.01 7.63 -10.71
N ARG A 11 6.11 7.68 -9.94
CA ARG A 11 6.41 6.64 -8.94
C ARG A 11 5.36 6.62 -7.83
N LEU A 12 4.93 7.78 -7.36
CA LEU A 12 3.90 7.88 -6.33
C LEU A 12 2.56 7.33 -6.81
N ASP A 13 2.20 7.62 -8.05
CA ASP A 13 0.96 7.12 -8.64
C ASP A 13 1.00 5.59 -8.75
N HIS A 14 2.13 5.04 -9.16
CA HIS A 14 2.33 3.59 -9.21
C HIS A 14 2.16 2.97 -7.82
N ASP A 15 2.84 3.54 -6.82
CA ASP A 15 2.80 3.00 -5.45
C ASP A 15 1.42 3.13 -4.83
N LEU A 16 0.71 4.22 -5.12
CA LEU A 16 -0.68 4.38 -4.69
C LEU A 16 -1.57 3.29 -5.26
N THR A 17 -1.38 2.96 -6.53
CA THR A 17 -2.16 1.88 -7.16
C THR A 17 -1.90 0.56 -6.45
N VAL A 18 -0.64 0.25 -6.15
CA VAL A 18 -0.27 -0.96 -5.40
C VAL A 18 -0.92 -0.98 -4.03
N LEU A 19 -0.84 0.13 -3.30
CA LEU A 19 -1.41 0.23 -1.96
C LEU A 19 -2.94 0.07 -1.98
N LYS A 20 -3.61 0.68 -2.93
CA LYS A 20 -5.06 0.57 -3.07
C LYS A 20 -5.50 -0.85 -3.42
N ASP A 21 -4.71 -1.54 -4.24
CA ASP A 21 -4.98 -2.94 -4.58
C ASP A 21 -4.84 -3.83 -3.35
N ILE A 22 -3.81 -3.61 -2.53
CA ILE A 22 -3.62 -4.35 -1.27
C ILE A 22 -4.80 -4.11 -0.34
N LYS A 23 -5.23 -2.86 -0.20
CA LYS A 23 -6.36 -2.51 0.65
C LYS A 23 -7.65 -3.16 0.18
N LEU A 24 -7.87 -3.18 -1.12
CA LEU A 24 -9.05 -3.81 -1.72
C LEU A 24 -9.08 -5.30 -1.40
N GLU A 25 -7.95 -5.98 -1.50
CA GLU A 25 -7.87 -7.40 -1.17
C GLU A 25 -8.13 -7.65 0.32
N GLN A 26 -7.61 -6.80 1.19
CA GLN A 26 -7.86 -6.88 2.62
C GLN A 26 -9.36 -6.77 2.94
N ASP A 27 -10.04 -5.80 2.31
CA ASP A 27 -11.45 -5.54 2.57
C ASP A 27 -12.34 -6.63 1.98
N ARG A 28 -11.94 -7.20 0.86
CA ARG A 28 -12.75 -8.11 0.06
C ARG A 28 -12.63 -9.56 0.50
N ASN A 29 -11.41 -10.01 0.79
CA ASN A 29 -11.12 -11.42 1.08
C ASN A 29 -10.64 -11.66 2.51
N HIS A 30 -10.64 -10.63 3.34
CA HIS A 30 -10.09 -10.68 4.69
C HIS A 30 -8.62 -11.13 4.74
N TRP A 31 -7.93 -11.01 3.58
CA TRP A 31 -6.53 -11.34 3.50
C TRP A 31 -5.70 -10.17 4.03
N VAL A 32 -4.84 -10.45 5.00
CA VAL A 32 -4.01 -9.41 5.61
C VAL A 32 -2.57 -9.87 5.64
N GLY A 33 -1.75 -9.27 4.79
CA GLY A 33 -0.35 -9.63 4.66
C GLY A 33 0.18 -9.31 3.27
N PHE A 34 1.25 -9.98 2.91
CA PHE A 34 1.85 -9.85 1.58
C PHE A 34 2.42 -11.19 1.15
N ARG A 35 2.69 -11.32 -0.14
CA ARG A 35 3.19 -12.57 -0.68
C ARG A 35 4.69 -12.47 -0.93
N ALA A 36 5.47 -13.32 -0.27
CA ALA A 36 6.90 -13.43 -0.51
C ALA A 36 7.18 -14.43 -1.64
N PRO A 37 8.30 -14.28 -2.38
CA PRO A 37 8.56 -15.10 -3.57
C PRO A 37 8.57 -16.62 -3.35
N ASN A 38 8.96 -17.07 -2.18
CA ASN A 38 9.13 -18.49 -1.90
C ASN A 38 8.09 -19.07 -0.93
N GLN A 39 6.97 -18.38 -0.74
CA GLN A 39 5.95 -18.82 0.20
C GLN A 39 4.57 -18.78 -0.45
N GLU A 40 3.75 -19.75 -0.12
CA GLU A 40 2.39 -19.84 -0.67
C GLU A 40 1.40 -18.94 0.05
N ILE A 41 1.56 -18.82 1.38
CA ILE A 41 0.65 -18.03 2.22
C ILE A 41 1.46 -17.10 3.10
N ASN A 42 1.13 -15.82 3.03
CA ASN A 42 1.84 -14.76 3.75
C ASN A 42 0.91 -13.81 4.47
N SER A 43 -0.24 -14.29 4.89
CA SER A 43 -1.13 -13.47 5.71
C SER A 43 -0.77 -13.63 7.19
N PHE A 44 -0.98 -12.58 7.96
CA PHE A 44 -0.80 -12.63 9.40
C PHE A 44 -1.94 -13.41 10.03
N TRP A 45 -1.62 -14.22 11.04
CA TRP A 45 -2.62 -15.00 11.77
C TRP A 45 -3.10 -14.28 13.02
N GLU A 46 -2.21 -13.52 13.64
CA GLU A 46 -2.54 -12.81 14.86
C GLU A 46 -3.35 -11.55 14.55
N SER A 47 -4.48 -11.38 15.24
CA SER A 47 -5.40 -10.26 14.94
C SER A 47 -4.74 -8.89 15.16
N GLU A 48 -3.90 -8.77 16.17
CA GLU A 48 -3.20 -7.52 16.43
C GLU A 48 -2.27 -7.14 15.26
N LEU A 49 -1.54 -8.11 14.72
CA LEU A 49 -0.66 -7.87 13.58
C LEU A 49 -1.45 -7.57 12.31
N GLN A 50 -2.61 -8.21 12.14
CA GLN A 50 -3.50 -7.90 11.02
C GLN A 50 -3.98 -6.44 11.07
N ASP A 51 -4.40 -6.01 12.26
CA ASP A 51 -4.89 -4.63 12.44
C ASP A 51 -3.77 -3.62 12.21
N ASP A 52 -2.58 -3.89 12.71
CA ASP A 52 -1.42 -3.02 12.50
C ASP A 52 -1.07 -2.90 11.02
N PHE A 53 -1.14 -4.00 10.29
CA PHE A 53 -0.85 -3.99 8.86
C PHE A 53 -1.92 -3.19 8.08
N ARG A 54 -3.20 -3.35 8.44
CA ARG A 54 -4.28 -2.56 7.83
C ARG A 54 -4.08 -1.07 8.07
N GLU A 55 -3.73 -0.70 9.30
CA GLU A 55 -3.44 0.70 9.62
C GLU A 55 -2.25 1.22 8.85
N PHE A 56 -1.20 0.41 8.73
CA PHE A 56 -0.02 0.78 7.95
C PHE A 56 -0.40 1.10 6.50
N ILE A 57 -1.19 0.24 5.86
CA ILE A 57 -1.60 0.46 4.47
C ILE A 57 -2.43 1.74 4.34
N THR A 58 -3.37 1.97 5.25
CA THR A 58 -4.19 3.17 5.25
C THR A 58 -3.34 4.43 5.40
N ARG A 59 -2.39 4.42 6.33
CA ARG A 59 -1.48 5.56 6.53
C ARG A 59 -0.61 5.81 5.31
N GLU A 60 -0.13 4.76 4.67
CA GLU A 60 0.72 4.93 3.49
C GLU A 60 -0.06 5.49 2.30
N ILE A 61 -1.34 5.11 2.15
CA ILE A 61 -2.20 5.70 1.12
C ILE A 61 -2.36 7.20 1.36
N GLU A 62 -2.66 7.61 2.58
CA GLU A 62 -2.80 9.01 2.94
C GLU A 62 -1.51 9.79 2.73
N LYS A 63 -0.39 9.20 3.13
CA LYS A 63 0.93 9.80 2.95
C LYS A 63 1.26 10.00 1.47
N ALA A 64 1.02 8.99 0.65
CA ALA A 64 1.30 9.09 -0.78
C ALA A 64 0.41 10.15 -1.46
N ASN A 65 -0.87 10.23 -1.08
CA ASN A 65 -1.76 11.26 -1.59
C ASN A 65 -1.26 12.66 -1.22
N LYS A 66 -0.83 12.82 0.02
CA LYS A 66 -0.29 14.11 0.49
C LYS A 66 0.98 14.48 -0.25
N MET A 67 1.86 13.52 -0.48
CA MET A 67 3.09 13.75 -1.23
C MET A 67 2.79 14.19 -2.66
N LEU A 68 1.76 13.62 -3.30
CA LEU A 68 1.33 14.05 -4.64
C LEU A 68 0.78 15.47 -4.63
N GLU A 69 0.00 15.83 -3.62
CA GLU A 69 -0.55 17.17 -3.49
C GLU A 69 0.54 18.24 -3.32
N GLU A 70 1.66 17.86 -2.71
CA GLU A 70 2.75 18.78 -2.44
C GLU A 70 3.73 18.95 -3.61
N LEU A 71 3.54 18.23 -4.69
CA LEU A 71 4.37 18.41 -5.90
C LEU A 71 3.93 19.67 -6.72
#